data_22598c103b2cf9639d10ff655bf4ccf6
#
_entry.id   22598c103b2cf9639d10ff655bf4ccf6
#
_cell.length_a   1.000
_cell.length_b   1.000
_cell.length_c   1.000
_cell.angle_alpha   90.00
_cell.angle_beta   90.00
_cell.angle_gamma   90.00
#
_symmetry.space_group_name_H-M   'P 1'
#
loop_
_entity.id
_entity.type
_entity.pdbx_description
1 polymer ?
#
loop_
_entity_poly.entity_id
_entity_poly.type
_entity_poly.pdbx_seq_one_letter_code
_entity_poly.pdbx_strand_id
1 'polypeptide(L)'
;ACRRIDLSSMSDGITRFVCGMCKKVLIANSIGALWTDVKAQDYASMPAATAWLGIAAFTLQIYFDFSGYSDMAIGLGKMLGFDFPENFRYPYNSKSIAEFWRRWHITLGDWFKSYVYFPLGGSRGSTAATIRNTLIVWLLTGLWHGASWNFILWGLYYGVLIILEKFIFRRLLERTPSALRHILTMLAVVFGWVIFEITSPASELEFVKAMLGFGGSFANSFTLNALHNYAVTFIAAIAISTGIPLKMCKKLPEKRADTLSLVGEAAGMTACIACLVDSGYNPFLYFNF
;
A
#
# COMPACT_ATOMS: atom_id res chain seq x y z
N ALA A 1 -21.18 -20.69 -13.34
CA ALA A 1 -19.86 -20.81 -13.95
C ALA A 1 -19.31 -22.20 -13.61
N CYS A 2 -18.87 -22.97 -14.62
CA CYS A 2 -18.24 -24.27 -14.38
C CYS A 2 -16.83 -24.03 -13.86
N ARG A 3 -16.55 -24.58 -12.68
CA ARG A 3 -15.22 -24.62 -12.10
C ARG A 3 -14.28 -25.44 -13.01
N ARG A 4 -13.17 -24.85 -13.44
CA ARG A 4 -12.17 -25.54 -14.27
C ARG A 4 -10.85 -25.58 -13.52
N ILE A 5 -10.30 -26.78 -13.38
CA ILE A 5 -8.97 -27.02 -12.84
C ILE A 5 -8.17 -27.65 -13.95
N ASP A 6 -7.16 -26.94 -14.45
CA ASP A 6 -6.20 -27.41 -15.43
C ASP A 6 -4.76 -27.12 -14.98
N LEU A 7 -3.79 -27.73 -15.64
CA LEU A 7 -2.37 -27.55 -15.30
C LEU A 7 -1.89 -26.10 -15.47
N SER A 8 -2.45 -25.34 -16.41
CA SER A 8 -2.11 -23.96 -16.62
C SER A 8 -2.58 -23.09 -15.44
N SER A 9 -3.85 -23.24 -15.02
CA SER A 9 -4.40 -22.54 -13.85
C SER A 9 -3.66 -22.91 -12.56
N MET A 10 -3.23 -24.16 -12.41
CA MET A 10 -2.43 -24.60 -11.28
C MET A 10 -1.06 -23.92 -11.28
N SER A 11 -0.35 -23.91 -12.42
CA SER A 11 0.95 -23.25 -12.55
C SER A 11 0.88 -21.76 -12.27
N ASP A 12 -0.05 -21.05 -12.91
CA ASP A 12 -0.29 -19.63 -12.69
C ASP A 12 -0.63 -19.31 -11.21
N GLY A 13 -1.42 -20.19 -10.58
CA GLY A 13 -1.80 -20.06 -9.18
C GLY A 13 -0.61 -20.20 -8.24
N ILE A 14 0.27 -21.18 -8.48
CA ILE A 14 1.51 -21.38 -7.73
C ILE A 14 2.42 -20.16 -7.87
N THR A 15 2.68 -19.71 -9.10
CA THR A 15 3.47 -18.51 -9.38
C THR A 15 2.95 -17.30 -8.60
N ARG A 16 1.63 -17.07 -8.66
CA ARG A 16 1.01 -15.96 -7.96
C ARG A 16 1.13 -16.08 -6.44
N PHE A 17 0.94 -17.27 -5.90
CA PHE A 17 1.08 -17.56 -4.47
C PHE A 17 2.51 -17.28 -3.98
N VAL A 18 3.52 -17.83 -4.68
CA VAL A 18 4.93 -17.62 -4.34
C VAL A 18 5.31 -16.15 -4.41
N CYS A 19 4.88 -15.43 -5.45
CA CYS A 19 5.09 -13.99 -5.54
C CYS A 19 4.47 -13.24 -4.36
N GLY A 20 3.26 -13.62 -3.93
CA GLY A 20 2.61 -13.04 -2.75
C GLY A 20 3.38 -13.31 -1.47
N MET A 21 3.87 -14.54 -1.30
CA MET A 21 4.69 -14.93 -0.15
C MET A 21 6.03 -14.18 -0.11
N CYS A 22 6.70 -14.01 -1.26
CA CYS A 22 7.92 -13.20 -1.34
C CYS A 22 7.67 -11.73 -0.94
N LYS A 23 6.55 -11.15 -1.37
CA LYS A 23 6.15 -9.79 -0.95
C LYS A 23 6.01 -9.68 0.57
N LYS A 24 5.33 -10.63 1.20
CA LYS A 24 5.11 -10.64 2.65
C LYS A 24 6.40 -10.91 3.41
N VAL A 25 7.09 -12.00 3.10
CA VAL A 25 8.20 -12.50 3.91
C VAL A 25 9.49 -11.71 3.67
N LEU A 26 9.85 -11.51 2.39
CA LEU A 26 11.16 -10.92 2.07
C LEU A 26 11.13 -9.39 2.07
N ILE A 27 9.98 -8.76 1.78
CA ILE A 27 9.90 -7.30 1.69
C ILE A 27 9.17 -6.72 2.89
N ALA A 28 7.88 -7.06 3.10
CA ALA A 28 7.08 -6.41 4.13
C ALA A 28 7.61 -6.66 5.54
N ASN A 29 7.98 -7.90 5.88
CA ASN A 29 8.53 -8.20 7.19
C ASN A 29 9.87 -7.51 7.44
N SER A 30 10.78 -7.53 6.45
CA SER A 30 12.08 -6.88 6.57
C SER A 30 11.93 -5.37 6.79
N ILE A 31 11.15 -4.70 5.94
CA ILE A 31 11.01 -3.24 6.00
C ILE A 31 10.16 -2.81 7.20
N GLY A 32 9.24 -3.68 7.65
CA GLY A 32 8.42 -3.48 8.82
C GLY A 32 9.21 -3.47 10.14
N ALA A 33 10.31 -4.22 10.20
CA ALA A 33 11.23 -4.16 11.33
C ALA A 33 11.79 -2.75 11.53
N LEU A 34 12.20 -2.09 10.46
CA LEU A 34 12.64 -0.70 10.51
C LEU A 34 11.55 0.25 11.02
N TRP A 35 10.29 0.08 10.55
CA TRP A 35 9.19 0.88 11.06
C TRP A 35 8.97 0.67 12.56
N THR A 36 9.05 -0.57 13.03
CA THR A 36 8.95 -0.89 14.47
C THR A 36 10.01 -0.18 15.28
N ASP A 37 11.27 -0.17 14.82
CA ASP A 37 12.37 0.52 15.49
C ASP A 37 12.20 2.05 15.48
N VAL A 38 11.68 2.63 14.40
CA VAL A 38 11.39 4.07 14.32
C VAL A 38 10.21 4.42 15.23
N LYS A 39 9.15 3.62 15.25
CA LYS A 39 7.96 3.84 16.07
C LYS A 39 8.25 3.81 17.57
N ALA A 40 9.29 3.08 17.98
CA ALA A 40 9.71 3.00 19.39
C ALA A 40 10.51 4.22 19.87
N GLN A 41 10.90 5.14 18.98
CA GLN A 41 11.66 6.33 19.34
C GLN A 41 10.76 7.47 19.85
N ASP A 42 11.35 8.38 20.61
CA ASP A 42 10.71 9.63 21.01
C ASP A 42 10.58 10.58 19.81
N TYR A 43 9.35 10.88 19.40
CA TYR A 43 9.06 11.72 18.24
C TYR A 43 9.47 13.18 18.42
N ALA A 44 9.45 13.69 19.67
CA ALA A 44 9.80 15.08 19.95
C ALA A 44 11.28 15.40 19.63
N SER A 45 12.16 14.41 19.78
CA SER A 45 13.59 14.53 19.48
C SER A 45 14.03 13.82 18.18
N MET A 46 13.09 13.26 17.43
CA MET A 46 13.38 12.45 16.26
C MET A 46 13.92 13.29 15.09
N PRO A 47 15.05 12.90 14.47
CA PRO A 47 15.55 13.54 13.25
C PRO A 47 14.57 13.46 12.08
N ALA A 48 14.51 14.52 11.28
CA ALA A 48 13.61 14.56 10.11
C ALA A 48 13.82 13.40 9.14
N ALA A 49 15.08 13.06 8.83
CA ALA A 49 15.38 11.97 7.93
C ALA A 49 14.97 10.60 8.51
N THR A 50 15.01 10.42 9.84
CA THR A 50 14.51 9.21 10.53
C THR A 50 12.99 9.11 10.38
N ALA A 51 12.26 10.20 10.59
CA ALA A 51 10.81 10.23 10.46
C ALA A 51 10.37 9.91 9.01
N TRP A 52 11.00 10.54 8.01
CA TRP A 52 10.73 10.24 6.60
C TRP A 52 11.09 8.81 6.20
N LEU A 53 12.23 8.29 6.67
CA LEU A 53 12.64 6.91 6.42
C LEU A 53 11.66 5.93 7.04
N GLY A 54 11.21 6.18 8.27
CA GLY A 54 10.24 5.34 8.96
C GLY A 54 8.89 5.30 8.26
N ILE A 55 8.32 6.45 7.92
CA ILE A 55 7.02 6.47 7.23
C ILE A 55 7.10 5.94 5.79
N ALA A 56 8.24 6.08 5.11
CA ALA A 56 8.47 5.43 3.82
C ALA A 56 8.54 3.91 3.98
N ALA A 57 9.18 3.42 5.06
CA ALA A 57 9.19 1.99 5.39
C ALA A 57 7.77 1.47 5.64
N PHE A 58 6.96 2.16 6.45
CA PHE A 58 5.55 1.79 6.68
C PHE A 58 4.73 1.84 5.39
N THR A 59 4.91 2.85 4.56
CA THR A 59 4.23 2.99 3.26
C THR A 59 4.47 1.77 2.35
N LEU A 60 5.70 1.28 2.30
CA LEU A 60 6.04 0.08 1.54
C LEU A 60 5.56 -1.19 2.26
N GLN A 61 5.71 -1.26 3.58
CA GLN A 61 5.27 -2.39 4.39
C GLN A 61 3.79 -2.67 4.18
N ILE A 62 2.90 -1.69 4.40
CA ILE A 62 1.44 -1.88 4.30
C ILE A 62 1.03 -2.33 2.88
N TYR A 63 1.70 -1.83 1.85
CA TYR A 63 1.44 -2.25 0.48
C TYR A 63 1.87 -3.69 0.23
N PHE A 64 3.09 -4.05 0.58
CA PHE A 64 3.61 -5.39 0.31
C PHE A 64 2.98 -6.45 1.20
N ASP A 65 2.65 -6.11 2.45
CA ASP A 65 1.93 -6.99 3.35
C ASP A 65 0.55 -7.33 2.80
N PHE A 66 -0.24 -6.34 2.47
CA PHE A 66 -1.61 -6.55 2.03
C PHE A 66 -1.71 -7.03 0.58
N SER A 67 -0.89 -6.51 -0.34
CA SER A 67 -0.86 -7.05 -1.70
C SER A 67 -0.30 -8.47 -1.74
N GLY A 68 0.63 -8.82 -0.85
CA GLY A 68 1.14 -10.19 -0.69
C GLY A 68 0.05 -11.16 -0.27
N TYR A 69 -0.74 -10.80 0.75
CA TYR A 69 -1.93 -11.56 1.16
C TYR A 69 -2.91 -11.74 -0.01
N SER A 70 -3.24 -10.64 -0.71
CA SER A 70 -4.17 -10.68 -1.84
C SER A 70 -3.66 -11.60 -2.97
N ASP A 71 -2.36 -11.53 -3.29
CA ASP A 71 -1.76 -12.39 -4.31
C ASP A 71 -1.78 -13.86 -3.90
N MET A 72 -1.52 -14.18 -2.63
CA MET A 72 -1.64 -15.55 -2.13
C MET A 72 -3.08 -16.05 -2.20
N ALA A 73 -4.07 -15.26 -1.81
CA ALA A 73 -5.48 -15.60 -1.87
C ALA A 73 -5.95 -15.83 -3.32
N ILE A 74 -5.56 -14.94 -4.26
CA ILE A 74 -5.85 -15.08 -5.69
C ILE A 74 -5.19 -16.35 -6.25
N GLY A 75 -3.92 -16.60 -5.88
CA GLY A 75 -3.18 -17.77 -6.30
C GLY A 75 -3.84 -19.09 -5.83
N LEU A 76 -4.21 -19.18 -4.55
CA LEU A 76 -4.95 -20.32 -4.00
C LEU A 76 -6.31 -20.51 -4.69
N GLY A 77 -7.05 -19.41 -4.88
CA GLY A 77 -8.30 -19.45 -5.62
C GLY A 77 -8.12 -20.03 -7.01
N LYS A 78 -7.11 -19.56 -7.74
CA LYS A 78 -6.81 -20.02 -9.11
C LYS A 78 -6.45 -21.50 -9.17
N MET A 79 -5.63 -22.00 -8.23
CA MET A 79 -5.33 -23.43 -8.10
C MET A 79 -6.57 -24.27 -7.85
N LEU A 80 -7.57 -23.70 -7.17
CA LEU A 80 -8.85 -24.36 -6.89
C LEU A 80 -9.93 -24.12 -7.98
N GLY A 81 -9.58 -23.44 -9.09
CA GLY A 81 -10.48 -23.15 -10.20
C GLY A 81 -11.45 -21.99 -9.96
N PHE A 82 -11.08 -21.05 -9.10
CA PHE A 82 -11.81 -19.80 -8.86
C PHE A 82 -11.02 -18.60 -9.35
N ASP A 83 -11.69 -17.67 -10.02
CA ASP A 83 -11.12 -16.39 -10.43
C ASP A 83 -11.53 -15.30 -9.44
N PHE A 84 -10.62 -14.89 -8.58
CA PHE A 84 -10.82 -13.74 -7.71
C PHE A 84 -10.37 -12.43 -8.38
N PRO A 85 -11.07 -11.31 -8.11
CA PRO A 85 -10.70 -10.03 -8.68
C PRO A 85 -9.39 -9.50 -8.10
N GLU A 86 -8.67 -8.70 -8.91
CA GLU A 86 -7.46 -8.00 -8.46
C GLU A 86 -7.79 -6.97 -7.38
N ASN A 87 -7.02 -6.97 -6.30
CA ASN A 87 -7.20 -6.03 -5.19
C ASN A 87 -6.22 -4.85 -5.24
N PHE A 88 -5.10 -4.98 -5.95
CA PHE A 88 -4.09 -3.94 -6.12
C PHE A 88 -3.59 -3.87 -7.57
N ARG A 89 -3.41 -2.62 -8.08
CA ARG A 89 -2.86 -2.37 -9.43
C ARG A 89 -1.80 -1.26 -9.39
N TYR A 90 -0.65 -1.52 -8.74
CA TYR A 90 0.45 -0.55 -8.62
C TYR A 90 -0.02 0.83 -8.14
N PRO A 91 -0.60 0.93 -6.94
CA PRO A 91 -1.24 2.16 -6.46
C PRO A 91 -0.27 3.33 -6.33
N TYR A 92 1.00 3.05 -6.03
CA TYR A 92 2.03 4.08 -5.88
C TYR A 92 2.52 4.70 -7.21
N ASN A 93 1.94 4.31 -8.36
CA ASN A 93 2.14 5.01 -9.63
C ASN A 93 1.07 6.09 -9.91
N SER A 94 0.15 6.32 -8.98
CA SER A 94 -0.99 7.22 -9.16
C SER A 94 -0.58 8.67 -9.22
N LYS A 95 -1.35 9.46 -9.95
CA LYS A 95 -1.14 10.89 -10.19
C LYS A 95 -2.32 11.74 -9.69
N SER A 96 -3.21 11.10 -8.92
CA SER A 96 -4.31 11.72 -8.22
C SER A 96 -4.79 10.82 -7.09
N ILE A 97 -5.45 11.40 -6.08
CA ILE A 97 -6.01 10.65 -4.95
C ILE A 97 -7.12 9.70 -5.42
N ALA A 98 -7.97 10.16 -6.33
CA ALA A 98 -9.00 9.31 -6.90
C ALA A 98 -8.41 8.14 -7.72
N GLU A 99 -7.28 8.32 -8.41
CA GLU A 99 -6.57 7.24 -9.09
C GLU A 99 -5.95 6.26 -8.11
N PHE A 100 -5.35 6.75 -7.01
CA PHE A 100 -4.78 5.92 -5.97
C PHE A 100 -5.82 4.93 -5.42
N TRP A 101 -7.00 5.40 -5.04
CA TRP A 101 -8.07 4.57 -4.49
C TRP A 101 -8.73 3.64 -5.51
N ARG A 102 -8.65 3.91 -6.79
CA ARG A 102 -9.03 2.94 -7.84
C ARG A 102 -8.02 1.81 -8.03
N ARG A 103 -6.83 1.94 -7.45
CA ARG A 103 -5.73 0.97 -7.54
C ARG A 103 -5.40 0.28 -6.22
N TRP A 104 -5.87 0.84 -5.11
CA TRP A 104 -5.69 0.34 -3.75
C TRP A 104 -6.99 -0.26 -3.24
N HIS A 105 -6.92 -1.50 -2.69
CA HIS A 105 -8.06 -2.22 -2.09
C HIS A 105 -9.33 -2.14 -2.94
N ILE A 106 -9.20 -2.52 -4.21
CA ILE A 106 -10.20 -2.35 -5.27
C ILE A 106 -11.53 -3.00 -4.88
N THR A 107 -11.47 -4.20 -4.29
CA THR A 107 -12.66 -4.96 -3.89
C THR A 107 -13.50 -4.25 -2.83
N LEU A 108 -12.85 -3.63 -1.83
CA LEU A 108 -13.53 -2.81 -0.82
C LEU A 108 -14.13 -1.54 -1.46
N GLY A 109 -13.36 -0.87 -2.31
CA GLY A 109 -13.81 0.32 -3.03
C GLY A 109 -15.04 0.04 -3.90
N ASP A 110 -15.05 -1.06 -4.63
CA ASP A 110 -16.18 -1.48 -5.46
C ASP A 110 -17.38 -1.88 -4.61
N TRP A 111 -17.18 -2.49 -3.44
CA TRP A 111 -18.24 -2.79 -2.49
C TRP A 111 -18.92 -1.50 -1.97
N PHE A 112 -18.16 -0.55 -1.43
CA PHE A 112 -18.71 0.73 -0.96
C PHE A 112 -19.38 1.51 -2.07
N LYS A 113 -18.84 1.49 -3.28
CA LYS A 113 -19.43 2.13 -4.45
C LYS A 113 -20.79 1.53 -4.80
N SER A 114 -20.89 0.20 -4.80
CA SER A 114 -22.11 -0.52 -5.20
C SER A 114 -23.19 -0.47 -4.14
N TYR A 115 -22.84 -0.63 -2.86
CA TYR A 115 -23.79 -0.82 -1.77
C TYR A 115 -24.04 0.44 -0.95
N VAL A 116 -23.21 1.48 -1.06
CA VAL A 116 -23.40 2.74 -0.32
C VAL A 116 -23.52 3.92 -1.28
N TYR A 117 -22.51 4.14 -2.12
CA TYR A 117 -22.44 5.35 -2.95
C TYR A 117 -23.58 5.42 -3.99
N PHE A 118 -23.83 4.35 -4.72
CA PHE A 118 -24.89 4.31 -5.72
C PHE A 118 -26.30 4.35 -5.13
N PRO A 119 -26.64 3.61 -4.06
CA PRO A 119 -27.92 3.74 -3.38
C PRO A 119 -28.22 5.14 -2.84
N LEU A 120 -27.18 5.90 -2.41
CA LEU A 120 -27.30 7.30 -2.01
C LEU A 120 -27.50 8.27 -3.19
N GLY A 121 -27.55 7.76 -4.43
CA GLY A 121 -27.71 8.55 -5.66
C GLY A 121 -26.39 8.83 -6.41
N GLY A 122 -25.24 8.45 -5.84
CA GLY A 122 -23.93 8.61 -6.49
C GLY A 122 -23.60 10.06 -6.82
N SER A 123 -23.19 10.32 -8.07
CA SER A 123 -22.92 11.67 -8.62
C SER A 123 -24.07 12.21 -9.48
N ARG A 124 -25.24 11.61 -9.48
CA ARG A 124 -26.37 11.98 -10.37
C ARG A 124 -27.17 13.19 -9.88
N GLY A 125 -27.01 13.56 -8.61
CA GLY A 125 -27.71 14.68 -7.99
C GLY A 125 -26.92 15.99 -8.05
N SER A 126 -27.22 16.91 -7.13
CA SER A 126 -26.53 18.17 -6.96
C SER A 126 -25.06 17.96 -6.50
N THR A 127 -24.24 18.99 -6.63
CA THR A 127 -22.88 19.01 -6.07
C THR A 127 -22.89 18.74 -4.57
N ALA A 128 -23.83 19.33 -3.83
CA ALA A 128 -23.99 19.10 -2.39
C ALA A 128 -24.32 17.63 -2.07
N ALA A 129 -25.19 16.99 -2.85
CA ALA A 129 -25.48 15.57 -2.70
C ALA A 129 -24.25 14.69 -2.98
N THR A 130 -23.47 15.02 -4.00
CA THR A 130 -22.23 14.30 -4.31
C THR A 130 -21.21 14.44 -3.18
N ILE A 131 -21.04 15.64 -2.61
CA ILE A 131 -20.15 15.88 -1.46
C ILE A 131 -20.60 15.06 -0.26
N ARG A 132 -21.86 15.16 0.12
CA ARG A 132 -22.46 14.37 1.22
C ARG A 132 -22.20 12.87 1.03
N ASN A 133 -22.52 12.33 -0.15
CA ASN A 133 -22.39 10.90 -0.44
C ASN A 133 -20.92 10.45 -0.36
N THR A 134 -19.99 11.29 -0.83
CA THR A 134 -18.55 11.02 -0.71
C THR A 134 -18.11 10.99 0.75
N LEU A 135 -18.51 11.97 1.56
CA LEU A 135 -18.16 12.02 2.98
C LEU A 135 -18.74 10.83 3.75
N ILE A 136 -19.99 10.44 3.47
CA ILE A 136 -20.61 9.25 4.10
C ILE A 136 -19.81 7.99 3.78
N VAL A 137 -19.45 7.77 2.52
CA VAL A 137 -18.66 6.59 2.11
C VAL A 137 -17.31 6.57 2.84
N TRP A 138 -16.59 7.70 2.87
CA TRP A 138 -15.28 7.76 3.48
C TRP A 138 -15.32 7.65 5.01
N LEU A 139 -16.34 8.22 5.64
CA LEU A 139 -16.58 8.05 7.07
C LEU A 139 -16.83 6.57 7.41
N LEU A 140 -17.69 5.90 6.63
CA LEU A 140 -17.97 4.48 6.81
C LEU A 140 -16.74 3.60 6.50
N THR A 141 -15.92 4.00 5.53
CA THR A 141 -14.64 3.32 5.24
C THR A 141 -13.68 3.43 6.43
N GLY A 142 -13.61 4.61 7.06
CA GLY A 142 -12.82 4.78 8.29
C GLY A 142 -13.35 3.90 9.43
N LEU A 143 -14.65 3.93 9.69
CA LEU A 143 -15.29 3.10 10.72
C LEU A 143 -15.14 1.58 10.47
N TRP A 144 -15.06 1.18 9.21
CA TRP A 144 -14.82 -0.21 8.82
C TRP A 144 -13.43 -0.70 9.25
N HIS A 145 -12.44 0.17 9.26
CA HIS A 145 -11.10 -0.14 9.76
C HIS A 145 -11.04 -0.22 11.30
N GLY A 146 -11.97 0.41 11.99
CA GLY A 146 -12.06 0.36 13.46
C GLY A 146 -12.74 1.60 14.04
N ALA A 147 -13.12 1.49 15.33
CA ALA A 147 -13.82 2.56 16.05
C ALA A 147 -12.87 3.61 16.67
N SER A 148 -11.59 3.60 16.32
CA SER A 148 -10.60 4.56 16.81
C SER A 148 -10.65 5.88 16.01
N TRP A 149 -10.33 7.00 16.68
CA TRP A 149 -10.38 8.33 16.08
C TRP A 149 -9.44 8.52 14.89
N ASN A 150 -8.27 7.88 14.89
CA ASN A 150 -7.34 7.93 13.76
C ASN A 150 -7.97 7.41 12.46
N PHE A 151 -8.76 6.33 12.50
CA PHE A 151 -9.44 5.80 11.32
C PHE A 151 -10.57 6.71 10.83
N ILE A 152 -11.30 7.35 11.76
CA ILE A 152 -12.33 8.33 11.41
C ILE A 152 -11.70 9.55 10.75
N LEU A 153 -10.62 10.09 11.33
CA LEU A 153 -9.86 11.20 10.78
C LEU A 153 -9.25 10.86 9.41
N TRP A 154 -8.69 9.66 9.28
CA TRP A 154 -8.16 9.13 8.01
C TRP A 154 -9.24 9.05 6.93
N GLY A 155 -10.42 8.53 7.24
CA GLY A 155 -11.55 8.50 6.32
C GLY A 155 -11.98 9.89 5.90
N LEU A 156 -12.15 10.83 6.84
CA LEU A 156 -12.49 12.23 6.55
C LEU A 156 -11.40 12.91 5.72
N TYR A 157 -10.12 12.70 6.02
CA TYR A 157 -8.98 13.21 5.26
C TYR A 157 -9.11 12.85 3.78
N TYR A 158 -9.31 11.57 3.45
CA TYR A 158 -9.44 11.16 2.05
C TYR A 158 -10.77 11.61 1.42
N GLY A 159 -11.86 11.63 2.16
CA GLY A 159 -13.13 12.20 1.71
C GLY A 159 -12.98 13.65 1.28
N VAL A 160 -12.31 14.47 2.10
CA VAL A 160 -12.02 15.88 1.81
C VAL A 160 -11.08 16.02 0.61
N LEU A 161 -9.99 15.27 0.56
CA LEU A 161 -9.03 15.34 -0.56
C LEU A 161 -9.70 15.00 -1.91
N ILE A 162 -10.55 14.00 -1.97
CA ILE A 162 -11.29 13.63 -3.19
C ILE A 162 -12.25 14.73 -3.62
N ILE A 163 -12.93 15.38 -2.66
CA ILE A 163 -13.83 16.51 -2.93
C ILE A 163 -13.02 17.70 -3.47
N LEU A 164 -11.90 18.04 -2.82
CA LEU A 164 -11.02 19.13 -3.26
C LEU A 164 -10.45 18.85 -4.65
N GLU A 165 -9.99 17.63 -4.91
CA GLU A 165 -9.49 17.21 -6.23
C GLU A 165 -10.58 17.36 -7.31
N LYS A 166 -11.80 16.90 -7.02
CA LYS A 166 -12.90 16.88 -8.00
C LYS A 166 -13.47 18.26 -8.30
N PHE A 167 -13.66 19.11 -7.28
CA PHE A 167 -14.43 20.34 -7.41
C PHE A 167 -13.59 21.62 -7.38
N ILE A 168 -12.42 21.60 -6.71
CA ILE A 168 -11.59 22.81 -6.52
C ILE A 168 -10.33 22.73 -7.39
N PHE A 169 -9.55 21.66 -7.26
CA PHE A 169 -8.22 21.57 -7.88
C PHE A 169 -8.22 20.95 -9.26
N ARG A 170 -9.35 20.53 -9.79
CA ARG A 170 -9.44 19.83 -11.08
C ARG A 170 -8.69 20.58 -12.20
N ARG A 171 -9.00 21.87 -12.42
CA ARG A 171 -8.38 22.69 -13.49
C ARG A 171 -6.88 22.89 -13.26
N LEU A 172 -6.46 23.03 -12.01
CA LEU A 172 -5.05 23.16 -11.64
C LEU A 172 -4.30 21.87 -11.94
N LEU A 173 -4.85 20.73 -11.52
CA LEU A 173 -4.25 19.41 -11.75
C LEU A 173 -4.16 19.07 -13.24
N GLU A 174 -5.15 19.44 -14.05
CA GLU A 174 -5.12 19.23 -15.51
C GLU A 174 -3.95 19.97 -16.17
N ARG A 175 -3.53 21.13 -15.62
CA ARG A 175 -2.41 21.94 -16.11
C ARG A 175 -1.06 21.58 -15.48
N THR A 176 -1.06 20.83 -14.38
CA THR A 176 0.15 20.48 -13.65
C THR A 176 0.89 19.32 -14.34
N PRO A 177 2.22 19.39 -14.50
CA PRO A 177 3.01 18.31 -15.05
C PRO A 177 2.81 16.98 -14.31
N SER A 178 2.80 15.89 -15.07
CA SER A 178 2.54 14.53 -14.56
C SER A 178 3.44 14.14 -13.38
N ALA A 179 4.71 14.50 -13.41
CA ALA A 179 5.65 14.20 -12.33
C ALA A 179 5.28 14.94 -11.03
N LEU A 180 4.93 16.23 -11.12
CA LEU A 180 4.53 17.01 -9.95
C LEU A 180 3.22 16.51 -9.35
N ARG A 181 2.24 16.13 -10.18
CA ARG A 181 1.01 15.49 -9.72
C ARG A 181 1.30 14.20 -8.95
N HIS A 182 2.22 13.39 -9.47
CA HIS A 182 2.62 12.15 -8.81
C HIS A 182 3.25 12.44 -7.43
N ILE A 183 4.20 13.38 -7.35
CA ILE A 183 4.84 13.77 -6.08
C ILE A 183 3.79 14.24 -5.07
N LEU A 184 2.91 15.17 -5.47
CA LEU A 184 1.85 15.70 -4.58
C LEU A 184 0.89 14.60 -4.12
N THR A 185 0.52 13.67 -5.01
CA THR A 185 -0.33 12.54 -4.67
C THR A 185 0.38 11.62 -3.66
N MET A 186 1.65 11.31 -3.88
CA MET A 186 2.41 10.43 -2.97
C MET A 186 2.63 11.09 -1.61
N LEU A 187 2.92 12.38 -1.56
CA LEU A 187 2.98 13.11 -0.28
C LEU A 187 1.65 13.02 0.48
N ALA A 188 0.52 13.28 -0.19
CA ALA A 188 -0.79 13.14 0.45
C ALA A 188 -1.07 11.71 0.91
N VAL A 189 -0.66 10.69 0.16
CA VAL A 189 -0.79 9.28 0.56
C VAL A 189 0.07 8.98 1.79
N VAL A 190 1.31 9.43 1.83
CA VAL A 190 2.23 9.25 2.98
C VAL A 190 1.67 9.90 4.24
N PHE A 191 1.16 11.15 4.16
CA PHE A 191 0.49 11.78 5.30
C PHE A 191 -0.78 11.03 5.71
N GLY A 192 -1.54 10.48 4.76
CA GLY A 192 -2.65 9.58 5.06
C GLY A 192 -2.23 8.35 5.86
N TRP A 193 -1.05 7.78 5.57
CA TRP A 193 -0.51 6.67 6.35
C TRP A 193 -0.04 7.06 7.74
N VAL A 194 0.44 8.29 7.96
CA VAL A 194 0.73 8.83 9.30
C VAL A 194 -0.54 8.83 10.15
N ILE A 195 -1.64 9.40 9.64
CA ILE A 195 -2.94 9.44 10.32
C ILE A 195 -3.46 8.01 10.61
N PHE A 196 -3.28 7.09 9.66
CA PHE A 196 -3.75 5.71 9.80
C PHE A 196 -3.04 4.95 10.90
N GLU A 197 -1.72 5.07 10.99
CA GLU A 197 -0.87 4.22 11.83
C GLU A 197 -0.68 4.77 13.24
N ILE A 198 -0.62 6.09 13.41
CA ILE A 198 -0.37 6.71 14.71
C ILE A 198 -1.70 7.01 15.39
N THR A 199 -2.03 6.21 16.41
CA THR A 199 -3.36 6.23 17.04
C THR A 199 -3.61 7.44 17.95
N SER A 200 -2.57 8.05 18.51
CA SER A 200 -2.69 9.22 19.39
C SER A 200 -2.52 10.52 18.58
N PRO A 201 -3.50 11.45 18.58
CA PRO A 201 -3.35 12.74 17.90
C PRO A 201 -2.16 13.58 18.37
N ALA A 202 -1.79 13.46 19.63
CA ALA A 202 -0.60 14.14 20.17
C ALA A 202 0.69 13.57 19.57
N SER A 203 0.81 12.25 19.51
CA SER A 203 1.96 11.55 18.90
C SER A 203 2.01 11.79 17.39
N GLU A 204 0.86 11.82 16.73
CA GLU A 204 0.75 12.16 15.30
C GLU A 204 1.31 13.56 15.03
N LEU A 205 0.92 14.56 15.83
CA LEU A 205 1.41 15.93 15.70
C LEU A 205 2.94 16.00 15.91
N GLU A 206 3.48 15.32 16.95
CA GLU A 206 4.93 15.28 17.19
C GLU A 206 5.67 14.58 16.04
N PHE A 207 5.14 13.49 15.50
CA PHE A 207 5.74 12.83 14.34
C PHE A 207 5.75 13.73 13.09
N VAL A 208 4.64 14.44 12.82
CA VAL A 208 4.59 15.41 11.72
C VAL A 208 5.56 16.58 11.95
N LYS A 209 5.71 17.08 13.17
CA LYS A 209 6.74 18.06 13.51
C LYS A 209 8.14 17.55 13.23
N ALA A 210 8.44 16.29 13.61
CA ALA A 210 9.72 15.66 13.29
C ALA A 210 9.95 15.59 11.77
N MET A 211 8.95 15.17 10.98
CA MET A 211 9.02 15.18 9.50
C MET A 211 9.32 16.56 8.93
N LEU A 212 8.84 17.63 9.57
CA LEU A 212 9.06 19.02 9.16
C LEU A 212 10.39 19.61 9.69
N GLY A 213 11.17 18.83 10.44
CA GLY A 213 12.49 19.23 10.94
C GLY A 213 12.49 19.91 12.31
N PHE A 214 11.38 19.90 13.03
CA PHE A 214 11.31 20.50 14.39
C PHE A 214 11.92 19.60 15.48
N GLY A 215 12.36 18.38 15.17
CA GLY A 215 13.05 17.46 16.11
C GLY A 215 14.54 17.76 16.34
N GLY A 216 15.04 18.90 15.87
CA GLY A 216 16.38 19.43 16.12
C GLY A 216 17.43 19.04 15.09
N SER A 217 17.77 17.78 14.90
CA SER A 217 18.77 17.34 13.91
C SER A 217 18.11 16.84 12.62
N PHE A 218 18.83 16.96 11.49
CA PHE A 218 18.33 16.39 10.23
C PHE A 218 18.48 14.87 10.19
N ALA A 219 19.61 14.34 10.65
CA ALA A 219 19.92 12.91 10.67
C ALA A 219 20.85 12.58 11.85
N ASN A 220 20.90 11.32 12.25
CA ASN A 220 21.78 10.79 13.29
C ASN A 220 22.39 9.45 12.86
N SER A 221 23.17 8.81 13.75
CA SER A 221 23.78 7.50 13.49
C SER A 221 22.77 6.41 13.19
N PHE A 222 21.60 6.43 13.85
CA PHE A 222 20.51 5.49 13.55
C PHE A 222 20.04 5.64 12.11
N THR A 223 19.81 6.88 11.64
CA THR A 223 19.38 7.15 10.25
C THR A 223 20.36 6.57 9.24
N LEU A 224 21.68 6.80 9.46
CA LEU A 224 22.73 6.33 8.55
C LEU A 224 22.82 4.80 8.53
N ASN A 225 22.77 4.17 9.71
CA ASN A 225 22.78 2.72 9.84
C ASN A 225 21.53 2.09 9.19
N ALA A 226 20.34 2.68 9.40
CA ALA A 226 19.12 2.21 8.80
C ALA A 226 19.16 2.32 7.25
N LEU A 227 19.65 3.45 6.71
CA LEU A 227 19.86 3.60 5.27
C LEU A 227 20.82 2.55 4.72
N HIS A 228 21.94 2.29 5.40
CA HIS A 228 22.90 1.27 4.99
C HIS A 228 22.27 -0.14 4.98
N ASN A 229 21.62 -0.51 6.07
CA ASN A 229 21.12 -1.88 6.26
C ASN A 229 19.89 -2.19 5.38
N TYR A 230 19.05 -1.20 5.11
CA TYR A 230 17.79 -1.40 4.37
C TYR A 230 17.81 -0.88 2.93
N ALA A 231 18.93 -0.31 2.44
CA ALA A 231 19.03 0.29 1.10
C ALA A 231 18.58 -0.66 -0.01
N VAL A 232 19.08 -1.90 0.02
CA VAL A 232 18.74 -2.91 -1.00
C VAL A 232 17.26 -3.25 -0.96
N THR A 233 16.68 -3.42 0.24
CA THR A 233 15.26 -3.70 0.42
C THR A 233 14.40 -2.54 -0.07
N PHE A 234 14.77 -1.28 0.23
CA PHE A 234 14.08 -0.09 -0.27
C PHE A 234 14.11 -0.02 -1.80
N ILE A 235 15.29 -0.18 -2.42
CA ILE A 235 15.45 -0.13 -3.87
C ILE A 235 14.59 -1.22 -4.53
N ALA A 236 14.65 -2.45 -4.03
CA ALA A 236 13.85 -3.56 -4.53
C ALA A 236 12.35 -3.29 -4.38
N ALA A 237 11.91 -2.86 -3.18
CA ALA A 237 10.52 -2.55 -2.90
C ALA A 237 9.99 -1.42 -3.81
N ILE A 238 10.72 -0.32 -3.96
CA ILE A 238 10.35 0.79 -4.85
C ILE A 238 10.24 0.27 -6.29
N ALA A 239 11.24 -0.44 -6.80
CA ALA A 239 11.22 -0.97 -8.17
C ALA A 239 10.02 -1.89 -8.41
N ILE A 240 9.75 -2.83 -7.50
CA ILE A 240 8.63 -3.78 -7.61
C ILE A 240 7.29 -3.05 -7.51
N SER A 241 7.16 -2.03 -6.66
CA SER A 241 5.93 -1.25 -6.50
C SER A 241 5.53 -0.48 -7.76
N THR A 242 6.46 -0.21 -8.67
CA THR A 242 6.19 0.43 -9.97
C THR A 242 5.67 -0.54 -11.04
N GLY A 243 5.89 -1.85 -10.87
CA GLY A 243 5.62 -2.86 -11.89
C GLY A 243 6.58 -2.83 -13.08
N ILE A 244 7.65 -2.02 -13.04
CA ILE A 244 8.68 -1.96 -14.09
C ILE A 244 9.36 -3.31 -14.29
N PRO A 245 9.81 -4.02 -13.24
CA PRO A 245 10.46 -5.32 -13.40
C PRO A 245 9.58 -6.32 -14.17
N LEU A 246 8.29 -6.41 -13.83
CA LEU A 246 7.36 -7.29 -14.54
C LEU A 246 7.20 -6.91 -16.02
N LYS A 247 7.15 -5.61 -16.33
CA LYS A 247 7.10 -5.15 -17.73
C LYS A 247 8.38 -5.49 -18.50
N MET A 248 9.52 -5.48 -17.84
CA MET A 248 10.79 -5.88 -18.44
C MET A 248 10.83 -7.38 -18.69
N CYS A 249 10.41 -8.20 -17.74
CA CYS A 249 10.32 -9.66 -17.92
C CYS A 249 9.40 -10.05 -19.09
N LYS A 250 8.26 -9.37 -19.27
CA LYS A 250 7.34 -9.61 -20.40
C LYS A 250 7.92 -9.27 -21.78
N LYS A 251 9.04 -8.56 -21.87
CA LYS A 251 9.75 -8.28 -23.13
C LYS A 251 10.75 -9.37 -23.49
N LEU A 252 11.06 -10.29 -22.58
CA LEU A 252 11.96 -11.39 -22.84
C LEU A 252 11.28 -12.44 -23.74
N PRO A 253 12.07 -13.20 -24.53
CA PRO A 253 11.56 -14.36 -25.23
C PRO A 253 10.90 -15.34 -24.25
N GLU A 254 9.77 -15.94 -24.61
CA GLU A 254 8.93 -16.78 -23.79
C GLU A 254 9.75 -17.81 -23.00
N LYS A 255 10.57 -18.62 -23.68
CA LYS A 255 11.43 -19.62 -23.05
C LYS A 255 12.35 -19.07 -21.95
N ARG A 256 12.86 -17.83 -22.10
CA ARG A 256 13.70 -17.17 -21.08
C ARG A 256 12.85 -16.64 -19.92
N ALA A 257 11.67 -16.10 -20.22
CA ALA A 257 10.74 -15.64 -19.22
C ALA A 257 10.29 -16.81 -18.32
N ASP A 258 9.93 -17.96 -18.90
CA ASP A 258 9.52 -19.16 -18.18
C ASP A 258 10.67 -19.72 -17.30
N THR A 259 11.88 -19.80 -17.86
CA THR A 259 13.05 -20.25 -17.07
C THR A 259 13.32 -19.31 -15.89
N LEU A 260 13.26 -17.98 -16.10
CA LEU A 260 13.45 -17.00 -15.04
C LEU A 260 12.35 -17.07 -13.98
N SER A 261 11.10 -17.29 -14.40
CA SER A 261 9.97 -17.51 -13.48
C SER A 261 10.20 -18.70 -12.60
N LEU A 262 10.50 -19.87 -13.19
CA LEU A 262 10.72 -21.10 -12.45
C LEU A 262 11.90 -21.01 -11.47
N VAL A 263 13.04 -20.47 -11.91
CA VAL A 263 14.21 -20.27 -11.04
C VAL A 263 13.90 -19.26 -9.95
N GLY A 264 13.22 -18.15 -10.29
CA GLY A 264 12.81 -17.12 -9.33
C GLY A 264 11.82 -17.65 -8.29
N GLU A 265 10.86 -18.48 -8.70
CA GLU A 265 9.90 -19.13 -7.81
C GLU A 265 10.59 -20.09 -6.84
N ALA A 266 11.46 -20.97 -7.34
CA ALA A 266 12.21 -21.90 -6.51
C ALA A 266 13.12 -21.19 -5.50
N ALA A 267 13.87 -20.19 -5.95
CA ALA A 267 14.74 -19.37 -5.10
C ALA A 267 13.93 -18.56 -4.08
N GLY A 268 12.85 -17.93 -4.52
CA GLY A 268 11.96 -17.14 -3.66
C GLY A 268 11.28 -17.99 -2.59
N MET A 269 10.76 -19.17 -2.96
CA MET A 269 10.16 -20.10 -2.01
C MET A 269 11.19 -20.56 -0.97
N THR A 270 12.39 -20.96 -1.41
CA THR A 270 13.47 -21.40 -0.52
C THR A 270 13.86 -20.28 0.46
N ALA A 271 14.04 -19.05 -0.03
CA ALA A 271 14.35 -17.89 0.81
C ALA A 271 13.23 -17.61 1.82
N CYS A 272 11.96 -17.67 1.39
CA CYS A 272 10.83 -17.49 2.30
C CYS A 272 10.78 -18.56 3.38
N ILE A 273 10.99 -19.84 3.04
CA ILE A 273 11.03 -20.93 4.02
C ILE A 273 12.17 -20.71 5.01
N ALA A 274 13.38 -20.35 4.54
CA ALA A 274 14.52 -20.06 5.41
C ALA A 274 14.20 -18.93 6.41
N CYS A 275 13.60 -17.83 5.95
CA CYS A 275 13.19 -16.72 6.82
C CYS A 275 12.09 -17.13 7.81
N LEU A 276 11.14 -17.98 7.41
CA LEU A 276 10.04 -18.41 8.26
C LEU A 276 10.47 -19.40 9.35
N VAL A 277 11.45 -20.24 9.08
CA VAL A 277 12.00 -21.19 10.08
C VAL A 277 12.71 -20.44 11.23
N ASP A 278 13.37 -19.33 10.91
CA ASP A 278 14.08 -18.49 11.89
C ASP A 278 13.16 -17.50 12.63
N SER A 279 12.01 -17.15 12.04
CA SER A 279 11.07 -16.19 12.60
C SER A 279 10.01 -16.85 13.47
N GLY A 280 9.66 -16.22 14.60
CA GLY A 280 8.44 -16.53 15.33
C GLY A 280 7.17 -16.21 14.52
N TYR A 281 6.00 -16.42 15.15
CA TYR A 281 4.70 -16.06 14.53
C TYR A 281 4.65 -14.58 14.13
N ASN A 282 4.49 -14.32 12.86
CA ASN A 282 4.39 -12.97 12.29
C ASN A 282 3.10 -12.87 11.46
N PRO A 283 1.97 -12.43 12.07
CA PRO A 283 0.70 -12.28 11.36
C PRO A 283 0.78 -11.19 10.28
N PHE A 284 -0.18 -11.19 9.38
CA PHE A 284 -0.35 -10.05 8.47
C PHE A 284 -0.71 -8.80 9.27
N LEU A 285 -0.13 -7.67 8.89
CA LEU A 285 -0.41 -6.37 9.49
C LEU A 285 -1.91 -6.08 9.53
N TYR A 286 -2.61 -6.47 8.46
CA TYR A 286 -4.05 -6.31 8.30
C TYR A 286 -4.90 -6.99 9.41
N PHE A 287 -4.41 -8.02 10.08
CA PHE A 287 -5.13 -8.64 11.19
C PHE A 287 -4.99 -7.88 12.52
N ASN A 288 -4.21 -6.81 12.54
CA ASN A 288 -4.01 -5.97 13.72
C ASN A 288 -4.89 -4.70 13.72
N PHE A 289 -5.72 -4.53 12.69
CA PHE A 289 -6.66 -3.40 12.56
C PHE A 289 -8.09 -3.83 12.79
#